data_7729fa10a1cd85ed45bfe22a64a680a7
#
_entry.id   7729fa10a1cd85ed45bfe22a64a680a7
#
_cell.length_a   1.000
_cell.length_b   1.000
_cell.length_c   1.000
_cell.angle_alpha   90.00
_cell.angle_beta   90.00
_cell.angle_gamma   90.00
#
_symmetry.space_group_name_H-M   'P 1'
#
loop_
_entity.id
_entity.type
_entity.pdbx_description
1 polymer ?
#
loop_
_entity_poly.entity_id
_entity_poly.type
_entity_poly.pdbx_seq_one_letter_code
_entity_poly.pdbx_strand_id
1 'polypeptide(L)'
;MAAKEKEQEEKSLSDYGIIYLSGSINEAKAESVCKEIIEYNIKGSINQVQMIINSQGGTCTAGFSIIDIMEWSKIPIYTTGIGMIASMGLLVFMTGAKGHRVVTPRTSILSHRFSAINSGSHSQLIAGRREEDMLHERILNHYIIYSSIKDRQELEKYLLRDVDTWLSAEEAIQLGIVDIVETVKQTSKGKERKV
;
A
#
# COMPACT_ATOMS: atom_id res chain seq x y z
N MET A 1 -22.27 -19.76 -45.11
CA MET A 1 -21.94 -20.05 -43.69
C MET A 1 -20.89 -19.03 -43.25
N ALA A 2 -21.29 -18.01 -42.52
CA ALA A 2 -20.37 -16.99 -42.04
C ALA A 2 -19.71 -17.52 -40.76
N ALA A 3 -18.40 -17.64 -40.78
CA ALA A 3 -17.61 -17.92 -39.59
C ALA A 3 -17.72 -16.73 -38.65
N LYS A 4 -18.27 -16.93 -37.44
CA LYS A 4 -18.18 -15.99 -36.35
C LYS A 4 -16.73 -15.98 -35.89
N GLU A 5 -15.99 -14.94 -36.25
CA GLU A 5 -14.75 -14.59 -35.58
C GLU A 5 -15.09 -14.37 -34.09
N LYS A 6 -14.54 -15.22 -33.21
CA LYS A 6 -14.53 -14.98 -31.79
C LYS A 6 -13.54 -13.84 -31.56
N GLU A 7 -14.04 -12.63 -31.30
CA GLU A 7 -13.24 -11.58 -30.66
C GLU A 7 -12.62 -12.20 -29.40
N GLN A 8 -11.31 -12.33 -29.38
CA GLN A 8 -10.59 -12.64 -28.15
C GLN A 8 -10.70 -11.39 -27.27
N GLU A 9 -11.51 -11.45 -26.22
CA GLU A 9 -11.51 -10.41 -25.17
C GLU A 9 -10.08 -10.23 -24.65
N GLU A 10 -9.56 -9.04 -24.82
CA GLU A 10 -8.24 -8.66 -24.28
C GLU A 10 -8.30 -8.72 -22.75
N LYS A 11 -7.48 -9.57 -22.14
CA LYS A 11 -7.45 -9.75 -20.69
C LYS A 11 -6.87 -8.50 -20.01
N SER A 12 -7.57 -8.00 -19.01
CA SER A 12 -7.16 -6.89 -18.15
C SER A 12 -6.27 -7.36 -16.99
N LEU A 13 -5.65 -6.44 -16.24
CA LEU A 13 -4.88 -6.78 -15.04
C LEU A 13 -5.75 -7.49 -13.99
N SER A 14 -7.01 -7.10 -13.88
CA SER A 14 -7.96 -7.73 -12.96
C SER A 14 -8.20 -9.21 -13.23
N ASP A 15 -8.14 -9.64 -14.49
CA ASP A 15 -8.28 -11.08 -14.84
C ASP A 15 -7.14 -11.93 -14.27
N TYR A 16 -6.03 -11.30 -13.92
CA TYR A 16 -4.86 -11.96 -13.31
C TYR A 16 -4.76 -11.74 -11.80
N GLY A 17 -5.73 -11.07 -11.16
CA GLY A 17 -5.68 -10.72 -9.75
C GLY A 17 -4.64 -9.63 -9.44
N ILE A 18 -4.38 -8.73 -10.37
CA ILE A 18 -3.40 -7.66 -10.24
C ILE A 18 -4.12 -6.32 -10.08
N ILE A 19 -3.89 -5.64 -8.95
CA ILE A 19 -4.35 -4.27 -8.68
C ILE A 19 -3.16 -3.33 -8.79
N TYR A 20 -3.29 -2.26 -9.57
CA TYR A 20 -2.27 -1.21 -9.68
C TYR A 20 -2.72 0.08 -8.99
N LEU A 21 -2.24 0.29 -7.76
CA LEU A 21 -2.52 1.48 -6.95
C LEU A 21 -1.42 2.53 -7.18
N SER A 22 -1.68 3.53 -8.00
CA SER A 22 -0.70 4.58 -8.30
C SER A 22 -1.23 5.99 -8.08
N GLY A 23 -0.32 6.94 -7.79
CA GLY A 23 -0.63 8.35 -7.54
C GLY A 23 -1.35 8.57 -6.21
N SER A 24 -2.14 9.67 -6.10
CA SER A 24 -2.82 10.03 -4.85
C SER A 24 -3.95 9.06 -4.51
N ILE A 25 -4.05 8.70 -3.23
CA ILE A 25 -5.17 7.94 -2.67
C ILE A 25 -6.30 8.92 -2.35
N ASN A 26 -7.43 8.74 -3.02
CA ASN A 26 -8.66 9.50 -2.83
C ASN A 26 -9.87 8.55 -2.85
N GLU A 27 -11.06 9.09 -2.60
CA GLU A 27 -12.29 8.32 -2.47
C GLU A 27 -12.59 7.48 -3.72
N ALA A 28 -12.47 8.05 -4.91
CA ALA A 28 -12.75 7.33 -6.16
C ALA A 28 -11.79 6.15 -6.39
N LYS A 29 -10.51 6.33 -6.08
CA LYS A 29 -9.52 5.27 -6.19
C LYS A 29 -9.72 4.20 -5.13
N ALA A 30 -10.03 4.59 -3.90
CA ALA A 30 -10.35 3.65 -2.83
C ALA A 30 -11.60 2.83 -3.17
N GLU A 31 -12.66 3.46 -3.67
CA GLU A 31 -13.86 2.77 -4.13
C GLU A 31 -13.53 1.72 -5.21
N SER A 32 -12.73 2.08 -6.21
CA SER A 32 -12.33 1.15 -7.27
C SER A 32 -11.58 -0.06 -6.72
N VAL A 33 -10.56 0.16 -5.87
CA VAL A 33 -9.77 -0.92 -5.26
C VAL A 33 -10.64 -1.80 -4.36
N CYS A 34 -11.49 -1.20 -3.54
CA CYS A 34 -12.39 -1.95 -2.65
C CYS A 34 -13.35 -2.84 -3.44
N LYS A 35 -13.98 -2.30 -4.49
CA LYS A 35 -14.87 -3.08 -5.37
C LYS A 35 -14.15 -4.26 -6.00
N GLU A 36 -12.95 -4.06 -6.51
CA GLU A 36 -12.16 -5.09 -7.16
C GLU A 36 -11.80 -6.24 -6.18
N ILE A 37 -11.38 -5.91 -4.96
CA ILE A 37 -11.11 -6.91 -3.91
C ILE A 37 -12.38 -7.67 -3.53
N ILE A 38 -13.52 -6.99 -3.39
CA ILE A 38 -14.82 -7.61 -3.11
C ILE A 38 -15.19 -8.58 -4.23
N GLU A 39 -15.05 -8.16 -5.48
CA GLU A 39 -15.36 -9.00 -6.64
C GLU A 39 -14.50 -10.27 -6.66
N TYR A 40 -13.21 -10.20 -6.39
CA TYR A 40 -12.35 -11.37 -6.30
C TYR A 40 -12.83 -12.36 -5.23
N ASN A 41 -13.22 -11.84 -4.06
CA ASN A 41 -13.75 -12.67 -2.98
C ASN A 41 -15.09 -13.34 -3.33
N ILE A 42 -15.94 -12.70 -4.15
CA ILE A 42 -17.23 -13.24 -4.58
C ILE A 42 -17.06 -14.24 -5.72
N LYS A 43 -16.26 -13.90 -6.72
CA LYS A 43 -16.06 -14.73 -7.92
C LYS A 43 -15.29 -16.02 -7.63
N GLY A 44 -14.39 -15.99 -6.64
CA GLY A 44 -13.57 -17.14 -6.24
C GLY A 44 -12.63 -17.68 -7.34
N SER A 45 -12.40 -16.89 -8.38
CA SER A 45 -11.52 -17.25 -9.51
C SER A 45 -10.05 -16.92 -9.27
N ILE A 46 -9.76 -16.10 -8.26
CA ILE A 46 -8.43 -15.63 -7.89
C ILE A 46 -8.08 -16.18 -6.51
N ASN A 47 -6.94 -16.84 -6.38
CA ASN A 47 -6.47 -17.43 -5.12
C ASN A 47 -5.57 -16.50 -4.31
N GLN A 48 -5.02 -15.46 -4.95
CA GLN A 48 -4.20 -14.42 -4.33
C GLN A 48 -4.29 -13.14 -5.17
N VAL A 49 -4.23 -12.00 -4.52
CA VAL A 49 -4.17 -10.69 -5.18
C VAL A 49 -2.75 -10.15 -5.10
N GLN A 50 -2.24 -9.61 -6.20
CA GLN A 50 -0.99 -8.87 -6.26
C GLN A 50 -1.29 -7.38 -6.39
N MET A 51 -1.10 -6.61 -5.30
CA MET A 51 -1.25 -5.16 -5.32
C MET A 51 0.10 -4.49 -5.55
N ILE A 52 0.26 -3.83 -6.69
CA ILE A 52 1.45 -3.05 -7.03
C ILE A 52 1.18 -1.60 -6.65
N ILE A 53 2.05 -1.01 -5.82
CA ILE A 53 1.83 0.32 -5.21
C ILE A 53 2.95 1.28 -5.63
N ASN A 54 2.55 2.40 -6.22
CA ASN A 54 3.39 3.56 -6.50
C ASN A 54 2.62 4.84 -6.11
N SER A 55 2.61 5.18 -4.82
CA SER A 55 1.74 6.20 -4.27
C SER A 55 2.45 7.08 -3.24
N GLN A 56 2.25 8.39 -3.36
CA GLN A 56 2.65 9.36 -2.34
C GLN A 56 1.70 9.40 -1.14
N GLY A 57 0.64 8.59 -1.12
CA GLY A 57 -0.41 8.64 -0.11
C GLY A 57 -1.57 9.54 -0.51
N GLY A 58 -2.29 10.09 0.46
CA GLY A 58 -3.47 10.93 0.21
C GLY A 58 -4.43 10.94 1.39
N THR A 59 -5.74 10.96 1.13
CA THR A 59 -6.79 11.06 2.15
C THR A 59 -6.77 9.86 3.10
N CYS A 60 -6.70 10.12 4.40
CA CYS A 60 -6.61 9.08 5.42
C CYS A 60 -7.81 8.13 5.41
N THR A 61 -9.04 8.67 5.31
CA THR A 61 -10.27 7.88 5.28
C THR A 61 -10.33 6.96 4.07
N ALA A 62 -9.92 7.44 2.89
CA ALA A 62 -9.81 6.64 1.67
C ALA A 62 -8.75 5.53 1.81
N GLY A 63 -7.58 5.84 2.41
CA GLY A 63 -6.56 4.84 2.68
C GLY A 63 -7.01 3.77 3.66
N PHE A 64 -7.67 4.15 4.75
CA PHE A 64 -8.21 3.19 5.71
C PHE A 64 -9.31 2.31 5.11
N SER A 65 -10.15 2.83 4.21
CA SER A 65 -11.13 1.97 3.54
C SER A 65 -10.48 0.87 2.69
N ILE A 66 -9.33 1.15 2.07
CA ILE A 66 -8.54 0.12 1.37
C ILE A 66 -7.96 -0.88 2.38
N ILE A 67 -7.41 -0.40 3.50
CA ILE A 67 -6.86 -1.25 4.56
C ILE A 67 -7.93 -2.19 5.11
N ASP A 68 -9.09 -1.65 5.49
CA ASP A 68 -10.19 -2.40 6.06
C ASP A 68 -10.66 -3.52 5.10
N ILE A 69 -10.76 -3.24 3.80
CA ILE A 69 -11.16 -4.25 2.82
C ILE A 69 -10.05 -5.29 2.56
N MET A 70 -8.78 -4.90 2.66
CA MET A 70 -7.67 -5.85 2.60
C MET A 70 -7.70 -6.82 3.78
N GLU A 71 -7.96 -6.31 4.99
CA GLU A 71 -8.10 -7.14 6.21
C GLU A 71 -9.35 -8.02 6.18
N TRP A 72 -10.45 -7.54 5.62
CA TRP A 72 -11.68 -8.31 5.44
C TRP A 72 -11.53 -9.44 4.42
N SER A 73 -10.62 -9.31 3.46
CA SER A 73 -10.46 -10.27 2.36
C SER A 73 -10.07 -11.66 2.86
N LYS A 74 -10.74 -12.68 2.34
CA LYS A 74 -10.37 -14.09 2.56
C LYS A 74 -9.23 -14.55 1.65
N ILE A 75 -8.95 -13.77 0.61
CA ILE A 75 -7.89 -14.02 -0.36
C ILE A 75 -6.67 -13.21 0.08
N PRO A 76 -5.47 -13.82 0.22
CA PRO A 76 -4.28 -13.10 0.63
C PRO A 76 -3.92 -12.02 -0.41
N ILE A 77 -3.58 -10.83 0.10
CA ILE A 77 -3.16 -9.70 -0.73
C ILE A 77 -1.68 -9.47 -0.50
N TYR A 78 -0.88 -9.69 -1.53
CA TYR A 78 0.55 -9.45 -1.57
C TYR A 78 0.80 -8.04 -2.07
N THR A 79 1.76 -7.34 -1.50
CA THR A 79 2.05 -5.96 -1.88
C THR A 79 3.45 -5.82 -2.46
N THR A 80 3.56 -5.09 -3.57
CA THR A 80 4.84 -4.72 -4.16
C THR A 80 4.93 -3.21 -4.29
N GLY A 81 5.84 -2.61 -3.52
CA GLY A 81 6.15 -1.17 -3.62
C GLY A 81 7.16 -0.90 -4.72
N ILE A 82 6.83 0.03 -5.62
CA ILE A 82 7.72 0.51 -6.68
C ILE A 82 7.71 2.04 -6.71
N GLY A 83 8.79 2.65 -7.18
CA GLY A 83 8.89 4.12 -7.27
C GLY A 83 8.78 4.78 -5.90
N MET A 84 7.56 4.94 -5.37
CA MET A 84 7.32 5.55 -4.07
C MET A 84 6.19 4.84 -3.32
N ILE A 85 6.40 4.59 -2.02
CA ILE A 85 5.37 4.24 -1.04
C ILE A 85 5.49 5.22 0.12
N ALA A 86 4.53 6.14 0.23
CA ALA A 86 4.61 7.23 1.19
C ALA A 86 3.28 7.45 1.92
N SER A 87 3.34 7.89 3.18
CA SER A 87 2.15 8.28 3.94
C SER A 87 1.08 7.16 3.95
N MET A 88 -0.17 7.45 3.58
CA MET A 88 -1.20 6.42 3.45
C MET A 88 -0.85 5.30 2.45
N GLY A 89 -0.03 5.59 1.43
CA GLY A 89 0.48 4.56 0.52
C GLY A 89 1.40 3.55 1.20
N LEU A 90 2.17 4.00 2.20
CA LEU A 90 2.98 3.12 3.05
C LEU A 90 2.09 2.27 3.97
N LEU A 91 1.06 2.85 4.59
CA LEU A 91 0.15 2.10 5.46
C LEU A 91 -0.59 1.00 4.68
N VAL A 92 -1.11 1.31 3.50
CA VAL A 92 -1.72 0.31 2.61
C VAL A 92 -0.71 -0.77 2.23
N PHE A 93 0.52 -0.41 1.89
CA PHE A 93 1.59 -1.38 1.58
C PHE A 93 1.86 -2.33 2.76
N MET A 94 1.95 -1.78 3.98
CA MET A 94 2.23 -2.55 5.20
C MET A 94 1.15 -3.59 5.51
N THR A 95 -0.11 -3.35 5.09
CA THR A 95 -1.25 -4.26 5.27
C THR A 95 -1.13 -5.54 4.45
N GLY A 96 -0.22 -5.59 3.49
CA GLY A 96 0.06 -6.80 2.72
C GLY A 96 0.38 -8.01 3.59
N ALA A 97 0.04 -9.19 3.11
CA ALA A 97 0.26 -10.45 3.81
C ALA A 97 1.74 -10.59 4.22
N LYS A 98 1.96 -10.89 5.51
CA LYS A 98 3.31 -11.00 6.08
C LYS A 98 4.13 -12.06 5.33
N GLY A 99 5.37 -11.72 5.03
CA GLY A 99 6.27 -12.52 4.18
C GLY A 99 6.15 -12.19 2.69
N HIS A 100 5.19 -11.35 2.29
CA HIS A 100 4.90 -11.01 0.89
C HIS A 100 4.80 -9.50 0.63
N ARG A 101 5.41 -8.68 1.49
CA ARG A 101 5.54 -7.23 1.30
C ARG A 101 6.90 -6.95 0.67
N VAL A 102 6.90 -6.74 -0.63
CA VAL A 102 8.10 -6.64 -1.46
C VAL A 102 8.34 -5.20 -1.88
N VAL A 103 9.58 -4.74 -1.88
CA VAL A 103 9.97 -3.47 -2.52
C VAL A 103 11.10 -3.70 -3.52
N THR A 104 11.19 -2.80 -4.50
CA THR A 104 12.37 -2.76 -5.38
C THR A 104 13.49 -1.93 -4.73
N PRO A 105 14.76 -2.12 -5.10
CA PRO A 105 15.89 -1.39 -4.50
C PRO A 105 15.86 0.13 -4.69
N ARG A 106 15.01 0.63 -5.59
CA ARG A 106 14.86 2.06 -5.90
C ARG A 106 13.56 2.65 -5.37
N THR A 107 12.80 1.91 -4.56
CA THR A 107 11.58 2.40 -3.96
C THR A 107 11.89 3.42 -2.87
N SER A 108 11.36 4.63 -3.01
CA SER A 108 11.38 5.64 -1.95
C SER A 108 10.32 5.31 -0.91
N ILE A 109 10.70 5.23 0.36
CA ILE A 109 9.81 4.87 1.46
C ILE A 109 9.73 6.03 2.43
N LEU A 110 8.53 6.58 2.67
CA LEU A 110 8.33 7.73 3.54
C LEU A 110 7.28 7.44 4.61
N SER A 111 7.68 7.61 5.86
CA SER A 111 6.80 7.69 7.02
C SER A 111 6.77 9.11 7.57
N HIS A 112 5.61 9.60 7.97
CA HIS A 112 5.43 10.89 8.61
C HIS A 112 4.14 10.96 9.43
N ARG A 113 4.03 11.94 10.31
CA ARG A 113 2.78 12.27 11.00
C ARG A 113 1.80 12.85 9.99
N PHE A 114 0.50 12.56 10.15
CA PHE A 114 -0.50 13.17 9.28
C PHE A 114 -0.59 14.69 9.53
N SER A 115 -1.00 15.43 8.51
CA SER A 115 -1.34 16.84 8.61
C SER A 115 -2.84 17.02 8.38
N ALA A 116 -3.44 17.94 9.14
CA ALA A 116 -4.84 18.29 9.01
C ALA A 116 -5.01 19.82 8.97
N ILE A 117 -6.05 20.27 8.30
CA ILE A 117 -6.52 21.66 8.35
C ILE A 117 -7.95 21.59 8.86
N ASN A 118 -8.21 22.24 10.00
CA ASN A 118 -9.54 22.29 10.60
C ASN A 118 -10.03 23.74 10.67
N SER A 119 -11.26 23.97 10.22
CA SER A 119 -11.89 25.28 10.22
C SER A 119 -13.39 25.18 10.50
N GLY A 120 -13.95 26.17 11.14
CA GLY A 120 -15.39 26.17 11.45
C GLY A 120 -15.73 26.91 12.72
N SER A 121 -16.95 26.73 13.22
CA SER A 121 -17.40 27.23 14.54
C SER A 121 -16.62 26.56 15.67
N HIS A 122 -16.64 27.18 16.86
CA HIS A 122 -15.99 26.62 18.05
C HIS A 122 -16.36 25.15 18.31
N SER A 123 -17.64 24.81 18.22
CA SER A 123 -18.09 23.42 18.42
C SER A 123 -17.58 22.46 17.34
N GLN A 124 -17.49 22.92 16.07
CA GLN A 124 -16.93 22.13 14.99
C GLN A 124 -15.43 21.89 15.18
N LEU A 125 -14.69 22.88 15.66
CA LEU A 125 -13.27 22.74 15.92
C LEU A 125 -12.98 21.72 17.04
N ILE A 126 -13.82 21.72 18.13
CA ILE A 126 -13.72 20.70 19.19
C ILE A 126 -14.01 19.30 18.64
N ALA A 127 -15.07 19.15 17.85
CA ALA A 127 -15.42 17.87 17.26
C ALA A 127 -14.33 17.38 16.27
N GLY A 128 -13.79 18.29 15.46
CA GLY A 128 -12.70 17.99 14.54
C GLY A 128 -11.43 17.54 15.27
N ARG A 129 -11.06 18.20 16.35
CA ARG A 129 -9.92 17.80 17.18
C ARG A 129 -10.08 16.37 17.70
N ARG A 130 -11.28 16.00 18.15
CA ARG A 130 -11.56 14.63 18.60
C ARG A 130 -11.32 13.59 17.47
N GLU A 131 -11.78 13.90 16.25
CA GLU A 131 -11.55 13.00 15.10
C GLU A 131 -10.07 12.90 14.76
N GLU A 132 -9.31 14.00 14.83
CA GLU A 132 -7.85 13.99 14.64
C GLU A 132 -7.14 13.11 15.67
N ASP A 133 -7.53 13.18 16.94
CA ASP A 133 -6.98 12.34 18.00
C ASP A 133 -7.29 10.85 17.74
N MET A 134 -8.52 10.52 17.31
CA MET A 134 -8.92 9.15 16.93
C MET A 134 -8.15 8.66 15.70
N LEU A 135 -7.93 9.52 14.72
CA LEU A 135 -7.14 9.22 13.53
C LEU A 135 -5.68 8.93 13.89
N HIS A 136 -5.10 9.75 14.77
CA HIS A 136 -3.74 9.54 15.26
C HIS A 136 -3.59 8.16 15.92
N GLU A 137 -4.54 7.79 16.79
CA GLU A 137 -4.54 6.47 17.43
C GLU A 137 -4.66 5.32 16.41
N ARG A 138 -5.49 5.47 15.37
CA ARG A 138 -5.59 4.46 14.30
C ARG A 138 -4.26 4.27 13.56
N ILE A 139 -3.57 5.37 13.25
CA ILE A 139 -2.26 5.33 12.59
C ILE A 139 -1.21 4.66 13.50
N LEU A 140 -1.13 5.05 14.76
CA LEU A 140 -0.22 4.43 15.72
C LEU A 140 -0.44 2.93 15.84
N ASN A 141 -1.69 2.51 16.00
CA ASN A 141 -2.05 1.10 16.13
C ASN A 141 -1.71 0.32 14.85
N HIS A 142 -1.91 0.91 13.68
CA HIS A 142 -1.55 0.29 12.41
C HIS A 142 -0.04 0.00 12.34
N TYR A 143 0.80 0.97 12.66
CA TYR A 143 2.26 0.74 12.71
C TYR A 143 2.65 -0.34 13.73
N ILE A 144 2.04 -0.35 14.91
CA ILE A 144 2.29 -1.36 15.94
C ILE A 144 1.93 -2.76 15.46
N ILE A 145 0.83 -2.90 14.71
CA ILE A 145 0.39 -4.18 14.16
C ILE A 145 1.32 -4.67 13.08
N TYR A 146 1.68 -3.81 12.13
CA TYR A 146 2.31 -4.18 10.87
C TYR A 146 3.83 -3.96 10.81
N SER A 147 4.47 -3.49 11.90
CA SER A 147 5.92 -3.40 12.01
C SER A 147 6.49 -4.28 13.13
N SER A 148 7.80 -4.29 13.28
CA SER A 148 8.47 -4.91 14.43
C SER A 148 8.45 -4.05 15.70
N ILE A 149 8.13 -2.76 15.58
CA ILE A 149 8.05 -1.81 16.70
C ILE A 149 6.75 -2.06 17.46
N LYS A 150 6.84 -2.26 18.79
CA LYS A 150 5.67 -2.52 19.66
C LYS A 150 5.47 -1.45 20.72
N ASP A 151 6.38 -0.51 20.80
CA ASP A 151 6.34 0.60 21.74
C ASP A 151 6.09 1.94 21.02
N ARG A 152 5.21 2.79 21.59
CA ARG A 152 4.84 4.08 21.01
C ARG A 152 6.01 5.07 20.97
N GLN A 153 6.87 5.07 21.98
CA GLN A 153 8.01 5.98 22.02
C GLN A 153 9.05 5.61 20.96
N GLU A 154 9.26 4.31 20.75
CA GLU A 154 10.08 3.83 19.64
C GLU A 154 9.48 4.20 18.28
N LEU A 155 8.15 4.09 18.13
CA LEU A 155 7.45 4.46 16.91
C LEU A 155 7.65 5.95 16.58
N GLU A 156 7.48 6.83 17.55
CA GLU A 156 7.72 8.28 17.39
C GLU A 156 9.18 8.58 17.09
N LYS A 157 10.10 7.84 17.67
CA LYS A 157 11.54 8.00 17.46
C LYS A 157 11.99 7.59 16.05
N TYR A 158 11.43 6.54 15.47
CA TYR A 158 11.93 5.94 14.23
C TYR A 158 11.05 6.17 13.00
N LEU A 159 9.74 6.30 13.16
CA LEU A 159 8.79 6.36 12.03
C LEU A 159 7.91 7.62 12.04
N LEU A 160 7.44 8.09 13.20
CA LEU A 160 6.52 9.22 13.31
C LEU A 160 7.21 10.41 13.97
N ARG A 161 8.37 10.78 13.46
CA ARG A 161 9.15 11.94 13.91
C ARG A 161 8.43 13.25 13.58
N ASP A 162 8.92 14.36 14.12
CA ASP A 162 8.41 15.70 13.80
C ASP A 162 8.80 16.17 12.38
N VAL A 163 9.62 15.39 11.69
CA VAL A 163 10.05 15.61 10.31
C VAL A 163 9.81 14.35 9.49
N ASP A 164 9.72 14.50 8.19
CA ASP A 164 9.64 13.39 7.24
C ASP A 164 10.74 12.36 7.48
N THR A 165 10.37 11.11 7.60
CA THR A 165 11.27 10.00 7.83
C THR A 165 11.40 9.16 6.56
N TRP A 166 12.45 9.38 5.83
CA TRP A 166 12.81 8.58 4.66
C TRP A 166 13.58 7.34 5.09
N LEU A 167 13.18 6.19 4.59
CA LEU A 167 13.77 4.89 4.89
C LEU A 167 14.43 4.29 3.66
N SER A 168 15.61 3.72 3.83
CA SER A 168 16.13 2.76 2.88
C SER A 168 15.36 1.44 2.92
N ALA A 169 15.50 0.62 1.89
CA ALA A 169 14.88 -0.69 1.86
C ALA A 169 15.38 -1.59 3.02
N GLU A 170 16.65 -1.47 3.39
CA GLU A 170 17.26 -2.21 4.48
C GLU A 170 16.72 -1.78 5.85
N GLU A 171 16.57 -0.47 6.08
CA GLU A 171 15.94 0.06 7.31
C GLU A 171 14.49 -0.40 7.40
N ALA A 172 13.75 -0.40 6.30
CA ALA A 172 12.37 -0.85 6.27
C ALA A 172 12.22 -2.35 6.58
N ILE A 173 13.21 -3.20 6.17
CA ILE A 173 13.28 -4.61 6.61
C ILE A 173 13.55 -4.70 8.12
N GLN A 174 14.52 -3.96 8.64
CA GLN A 174 14.87 -4.00 10.07
C GLN A 174 13.68 -3.57 10.95
N LEU A 175 12.89 -2.61 10.48
CA LEU A 175 11.67 -2.15 11.13
C LEU A 175 10.47 -3.08 10.90
N GLY A 176 10.62 -4.15 10.13
CA GLY A 176 9.55 -5.11 9.84
C GLY A 176 8.42 -4.57 8.98
N ILE A 177 8.65 -3.46 8.27
CA ILE A 177 7.72 -2.84 7.34
C ILE A 177 7.73 -3.58 6.00
N VAL A 178 8.92 -3.96 5.55
CA VAL A 178 9.19 -4.71 4.31
C VAL A 178 9.62 -6.12 4.68
N ASP A 179 9.23 -7.10 3.89
CA ASP A 179 9.67 -8.49 4.09
C ASP A 179 10.79 -8.88 3.11
N ILE A 180 10.74 -8.36 1.88
CA ILE A 180 11.68 -8.73 0.80
C ILE A 180 12.09 -7.49 0.01
N VAL A 181 13.38 -7.36 -0.28
CA VAL A 181 13.87 -6.46 -1.34
C VAL A 181 14.12 -7.29 -2.59
N GLU A 182 13.41 -6.98 -3.68
CA GLU A 182 13.58 -7.68 -4.95
C GLU A 182 14.96 -7.40 -5.52
N THR A 183 15.73 -8.43 -5.75
CA THR A 183 17.07 -8.28 -6.34
C THR A 183 16.97 -8.03 -7.84
N VAL A 184 17.72 -7.05 -8.34
CA VAL A 184 17.84 -6.84 -9.78
C VAL A 184 18.49 -8.08 -10.39
N LYS A 185 17.76 -8.83 -11.21
CA LYS A 185 18.34 -9.93 -11.99
C LYS A 185 19.40 -9.33 -12.90
N GLN A 186 20.68 -9.54 -12.57
CA GLN A 186 21.75 -9.29 -13.52
C GLN A 186 21.55 -10.30 -14.67
N THR A 187 21.03 -9.82 -15.78
CA THR A 187 21.04 -10.61 -17.02
C THR A 187 22.49 -10.76 -17.40
N SER A 188 23.05 -11.94 -17.17
CA SER A 188 24.36 -12.37 -17.71
C SER A 188 24.26 -12.45 -19.23
N LYS A 189 24.30 -11.30 -19.91
CA LYS A 189 24.54 -11.20 -21.35
C LYS A 189 26.00 -10.83 -21.56
N GLY A 190 26.85 -11.83 -21.41
CA GLY A 190 28.22 -11.85 -21.86
C GLY A 190 28.47 -13.13 -22.65
N LYS A 191 27.76 -13.37 -23.74
CA LYS A 191 28.28 -14.26 -24.78
C LYS A 191 29.16 -13.41 -25.68
N GLU A 192 30.46 -13.62 -25.52
CA GLU A 192 31.48 -13.15 -26.43
C GLU A 192 31.10 -13.38 -27.89
N ARG A 193 31.00 -12.31 -28.65
CA ARG A 193 31.09 -12.41 -30.11
C ARG A 193 32.57 -12.70 -30.42
N LYS A 194 32.88 -13.94 -30.76
CA LYS A 194 34.11 -14.24 -31.49
C LYS A 194 33.96 -13.62 -32.88
N VAL A 195 34.93 -12.75 -33.18
CA VAL A 195 35.21 -12.23 -34.51
C VAL A 195 35.79 -13.35 -35.37
#